data_2786aac36473b219dc765c6e958282f7
#
_entry.id   2786aac36473b219dc765c6e958282f7
#
_cell.length_a   1.000
_cell.length_b   1.000
_cell.length_c   1.000
_cell.angle_alpha   90.00
_cell.angle_beta   90.00
_cell.angle_gamma   90.00
#
_symmetry.space_group_name_H-M   'P 1'
#
loop_
_entity.id
_entity.type
_entity.pdbx_description
1 polymer ?
#
loop_
_entity_poly.entity_id
_entity_poly.type
_entity_poly.pdbx_seq_one_letter_code
_entity_poly.pdbx_strand_id
1 'polypeptide(L)'
;MPKQPAATLRQVAILATDFTVTSTLAQARDVFYMASLNTGRQLGQGLTPGFEVLTVTPDGQPVTGFSHDPIHAEASIHDVTPQLIILPSFWADFDQLHGQYPEVAPWLQQQSQAGALIGAVALGAFWPAAAGLLDGREATTYWRFHDEYRRRFPAVELQRDKHLTDAGGVLCAAGISSARDLFVHLAERLCSPEVSRTLARDAFYEVQRNYTPGVIGFGGQKMHHDLPILQIQQWLEQHFAEKFRFEDVASRHGMSIRNFMRRFHQATGEQPLHYLQRX
;
A
#
# COMPACT_ATOMS: atom_id res chain seq x y z
N MET A 1 30.93 29.03 20.03
CA MET A 1 29.65 28.95 19.28
C MET A 1 28.84 27.80 19.85
N PRO A 2 27.61 28.00 20.32
CA PRO A 2 26.81 26.89 20.80
C PRO A 2 26.50 25.96 19.60
N LYS A 3 26.81 24.68 19.78
CA LYS A 3 26.38 23.64 18.83
C LYS A 3 24.86 23.71 18.71
N GLN A 4 24.35 24.04 17.55
CA GLN A 4 22.91 23.81 17.26
C GLN A 4 22.58 22.37 17.64
N PRO A 5 21.49 22.13 18.38
CA PRO A 5 21.07 20.77 18.64
C PRO A 5 20.90 20.09 17.30
N ALA A 6 21.45 18.89 17.15
CA ALA A 6 21.28 18.09 15.95
C ALA A 6 19.76 17.95 15.68
N ALA A 7 19.32 18.41 14.51
CA ALA A 7 17.92 18.23 14.13
C ALA A 7 17.63 16.73 14.23
N THR A 8 16.66 16.37 15.05
CA THR A 8 16.25 14.97 15.19
C THR A 8 15.83 14.48 13.81
N LEU A 9 16.47 13.42 13.35
CA LEU A 9 16.12 12.81 12.07
C LEU A 9 14.66 12.38 12.11
N ARG A 10 13.93 12.62 11.04
CA ARG A 10 12.58 12.09 10.87
C ARG A 10 12.61 10.57 11.00
N GLN A 11 11.56 9.99 11.54
CA GLN A 11 11.48 8.55 11.78
C GLN A 11 10.27 7.94 11.07
N VAL A 12 10.49 6.80 10.44
CA VAL A 12 9.44 5.89 9.95
C VAL A 12 9.50 4.66 10.84
N ALA A 13 8.41 4.40 11.57
CA ALA A 13 8.29 3.21 12.42
C ALA A 13 7.45 2.16 11.70
N ILE A 14 7.96 0.95 11.61
CA ILE A 14 7.24 -0.21 11.05
C ILE A 14 6.93 -1.13 12.23
N LEU A 15 5.67 -1.22 12.61
CA LEU A 15 5.25 -2.01 13.76
C LEU A 15 5.31 -3.51 13.45
N ALA A 16 5.99 -4.27 14.30
CA ALA A 16 5.93 -5.72 14.28
C ALA A 16 5.30 -6.23 15.58
N THR A 17 4.38 -7.16 15.44
CA THR A 17 3.78 -7.95 16.53
C THR A 17 3.96 -9.43 16.19
N ASP A 18 3.63 -10.31 17.10
CA ASP A 18 3.54 -11.72 16.74
C ASP A 18 2.61 -11.91 15.54
N PHE A 19 2.88 -12.91 14.74
CA PHE A 19 2.14 -13.26 13.52
C PHE A 19 2.19 -12.19 12.41
N THR A 20 3.08 -11.20 12.49
CA THR A 20 3.32 -10.26 11.39
C THR A 20 3.72 -11.03 10.13
N VAL A 21 3.09 -10.69 9.00
CA VAL A 21 3.45 -11.24 7.68
C VAL A 21 4.74 -10.55 7.24
N THR A 22 5.85 -11.23 7.41
CA THR A 22 7.22 -10.69 7.28
C THR A 22 7.47 -10.05 5.92
N SER A 23 6.87 -10.60 4.85
CA SER A 23 7.00 -10.00 3.51
C SER A 23 6.43 -8.57 3.44
N THR A 24 5.36 -8.26 4.18
CA THR A 24 4.78 -6.91 4.18
C THR A 24 5.63 -5.93 4.99
N LEU A 25 6.25 -6.41 6.07
CA LEU A 25 7.20 -5.64 6.87
C LEU A 25 8.47 -5.34 6.04
N ALA A 26 9.06 -6.39 5.44
CA ALA A 26 10.28 -6.26 4.64
C ALA A 26 10.08 -5.32 3.44
N GLN A 27 8.95 -5.46 2.75
CA GLN A 27 8.62 -4.57 1.63
C GLN A 27 8.55 -3.10 2.07
N ALA A 28 7.89 -2.82 3.19
CA ALA A 28 7.82 -1.46 3.74
C ALA A 28 9.21 -0.94 4.08
N ARG A 29 10.01 -1.79 4.74
CA ARG A 29 11.37 -1.43 5.15
C ARG A 29 12.24 -1.05 3.95
N ASP A 30 12.26 -1.90 2.91
CA ASP A 30 13.05 -1.65 1.71
C ASP A 30 12.61 -0.36 1.00
N VAL A 31 11.29 -0.19 0.82
CA VAL A 31 10.73 0.98 0.13
C VAL A 31 11.09 2.28 0.87
N PHE A 32 10.89 2.34 2.18
CA PHE A 32 11.16 3.57 2.94
C PHE A 32 12.67 3.79 3.14
N TYR A 33 13.48 2.73 3.18
CA TYR A 33 14.93 2.88 3.19
C TYR A 33 15.43 3.48 1.87
N MET A 34 14.93 3.00 0.72
CA MET A 34 15.24 3.62 -0.58
C MET A 34 14.79 5.09 -0.65
N ALA A 35 13.59 5.39 -0.12
CA ALA A 35 13.09 6.76 -0.06
C ALA A 35 14.01 7.64 0.81
N SER A 36 14.50 7.11 1.91
CA SER A 36 15.43 7.80 2.80
C SER A 36 16.78 8.10 2.13
N LEU A 37 17.33 7.13 1.41
CA LEU A 37 18.58 7.34 0.63
C LEU A 37 18.37 8.41 -0.46
N ASN A 38 17.24 8.37 -1.17
CA ASN A 38 16.94 9.37 -2.20
C ASN A 38 16.75 10.77 -1.58
N THR A 39 16.16 10.85 -0.40
CA THR A 39 16.05 12.11 0.35
C THR A 39 17.44 12.64 0.74
N GLY A 40 18.31 11.78 1.24
CA GLY A 40 19.69 12.16 1.57
C GLY A 40 20.44 12.69 0.35
N ARG A 41 20.29 12.06 -0.80
CA ARG A 41 20.88 12.54 -2.05
C ARG A 41 20.38 13.93 -2.45
N GLN A 42 19.07 14.18 -2.32
CA GLN A 42 18.47 15.49 -2.60
C GLN A 42 19.02 16.58 -1.65
N LEU A 43 19.34 16.21 -0.41
CA LEU A 43 19.91 17.12 0.58
C LEU A 43 21.43 17.30 0.41
N GLY A 44 22.04 16.69 -0.60
CA GLY A 44 23.46 16.76 -0.84
C GLY A 44 24.31 15.92 0.12
N GLN A 45 23.69 14.96 0.81
CA GLN A 45 24.34 14.12 1.82
C GLN A 45 24.90 12.80 1.24
N GLY A 46 24.89 12.66 -0.09
CA GLY A 46 25.36 11.45 -0.77
C GLY A 46 24.45 10.25 -0.47
N LEU A 47 25.02 9.18 0.06
CA LEU A 47 24.29 7.95 0.41
C LEU A 47 23.91 7.92 1.91
N THR A 48 24.02 9.03 2.64
CA THR A 48 23.53 9.11 4.02
C THR A 48 22.01 9.19 4.00
N PRO A 49 21.31 8.33 4.77
CA PRO A 49 19.85 8.39 4.83
C PRO A 49 19.33 9.75 5.30
N GLY A 50 18.27 10.24 4.69
CA GLY A 50 17.64 11.52 5.06
C GLY A 50 16.68 11.41 6.25
N PHE A 51 16.33 10.16 6.64
CA PHE A 51 15.50 9.85 7.81
C PHE A 51 15.75 8.39 8.23
N GLU A 52 15.37 8.06 9.46
CA GLU A 52 15.50 6.71 10.01
C GLU A 52 14.30 5.85 9.64
N VAL A 53 14.55 4.55 9.38
CA VAL A 53 13.50 3.54 9.18
C VAL A 53 13.75 2.44 10.20
N LEU A 54 12.80 2.28 11.13
CA LEU A 54 12.97 1.42 12.31
C LEU A 54 11.87 0.37 12.36
N THR A 55 12.25 -0.87 12.58
CA THR A 55 11.30 -1.92 13.01
C THR A 55 11.08 -1.74 14.50
N VAL A 56 9.85 -1.52 14.91
CA VAL A 56 9.49 -1.34 16.31
C VAL A 56 8.55 -2.45 16.77
N THR A 57 8.67 -2.86 18.01
CA THR A 57 7.73 -3.76 18.67
C THR A 57 7.15 -3.07 19.90
N PRO A 58 6.05 -3.58 20.47
CA PRO A 58 5.45 -2.91 21.63
C PRO A 58 6.43 -2.67 22.78
N ASP A 59 7.27 -3.64 23.10
CA ASP A 59 8.18 -3.58 24.26
C ASP A 59 9.67 -3.56 23.88
N GLY A 60 9.99 -3.51 22.57
CA GLY A 60 11.38 -3.57 22.10
C GLY A 60 11.99 -4.96 22.06
N GLN A 61 11.21 -6.01 22.41
CA GLN A 61 11.70 -7.39 22.34
C GLN A 61 11.38 -8.01 20.97
N PRO A 62 12.15 -9.00 20.54
CA PRO A 62 11.82 -9.71 19.30
C PRO A 62 10.46 -10.39 19.37
N VAL A 63 9.76 -10.42 18.22
CA VAL A 63 8.48 -11.11 18.07
C VAL A 63 8.61 -12.21 17.01
N THR A 64 7.63 -13.11 16.94
CA THR A 64 7.63 -14.22 15.99
C THR A 64 6.69 -13.94 14.83
N GLY A 65 7.24 -13.85 13.63
CA GLY A 65 6.46 -13.64 12.40
C GLY A 65 5.51 -14.80 12.09
N PHE A 66 4.60 -14.56 11.15
CA PHE A 66 3.60 -15.56 10.74
C PHE A 66 4.23 -16.89 10.28
N SER A 67 5.37 -16.83 9.60
CA SER A 67 6.10 -18.01 9.11
C SER A 67 7.12 -18.56 10.13
N HIS A 68 6.97 -18.18 11.40
CA HIS A 68 7.82 -18.58 12.54
C HIS A 68 9.25 -18.02 12.47
N ASP A 69 9.49 -17.01 11.64
CA ASP A 69 10.78 -16.33 11.59
C ASP A 69 10.86 -15.27 12.71
N PRO A 70 12.02 -15.11 13.33
CA PRO A 70 12.18 -14.07 14.35
C PRO A 70 12.27 -12.70 13.70
N ILE A 71 11.54 -11.74 14.25
CA ILE A 71 11.60 -10.32 13.84
C ILE A 71 12.22 -9.54 14.98
N HIS A 72 13.41 -8.99 14.73
CA HIS A 72 14.14 -8.20 15.73
C HIS A 72 13.69 -6.75 15.71
N ALA A 73 13.44 -6.21 16.88
CA ALA A 73 13.13 -4.79 17.06
C ALA A 73 14.42 -3.96 17.11
N GLU A 74 14.35 -2.76 16.58
CA GLU A 74 15.39 -1.74 16.71
C GLU A 74 15.05 -0.77 17.85
N ALA A 75 13.77 -0.70 18.24
CA ALA A 75 13.27 0.14 19.34
C ALA A 75 11.91 -0.37 19.80
N SER A 76 11.47 0.07 20.98
CA SER A 76 10.07 -0.10 21.37
C SER A 76 9.22 1.04 20.81
N ILE A 77 7.89 0.87 20.78
CA ILE A 77 6.97 1.94 20.39
C ILE A 77 7.09 3.17 21.33
N HIS A 78 7.61 2.99 22.53
CA HIS A 78 7.78 4.06 23.53
C HIS A 78 9.04 4.88 23.31
N ASP A 79 9.98 4.41 22.49
CA ASP A 79 11.29 5.04 22.27
C ASP A 79 11.32 5.89 21.00
N VAL A 80 10.21 5.96 20.24
CA VAL A 80 10.19 6.62 18.94
C VAL A 80 9.10 7.70 18.85
N THR A 81 9.36 8.71 18.01
CA THR A 81 8.38 9.76 17.69
C THR A 81 8.25 9.86 16.16
N PRO A 82 7.61 8.86 15.54
CA PRO A 82 7.61 8.75 14.08
C PRO A 82 6.71 9.77 13.42
N GLN A 83 7.10 10.23 12.23
CA GLN A 83 6.24 11.01 11.35
C GLN A 83 5.40 10.11 10.45
N LEU A 84 5.77 8.83 10.36
CA LEU A 84 5.02 7.83 9.62
C LEU A 84 5.10 6.49 10.35
N ILE A 85 3.94 5.86 10.52
CA ILE A 85 3.83 4.51 11.08
C ILE A 85 3.30 3.60 9.98
N ILE A 86 3.96 2.47 9.76
CA ILE A 86 3.46 1.41 8.90
C ILE A 86 3.01 0.24 9.76
N LEU A 87 1.81 -0.24 9.48
CA LEU A 87 1.18 -1.38 10.12
C LEU A 87 1.11 -2.52 9.11
N PRO A 88 2.11 -3.42 9.10
CA PRO A 88 2.09 -4.57 8.21
C PRO A 88 0.89 -5.47 8.45
N SER A 89 0.61 -6.36 7.50
CA SER A 89 -0.39 -7.40 7.70
C SER A 89 0.09 -8.40 8.77
N PHE A 90 -0.86 -8.99 9.44
CA PHE A 90 -0.63 -10.13 10.35
C PHE A 90 -1.58 -11.27 9.96
N TRP A 91 -1.39 -12.46 10.54
CA TRP A 91 -2.29 -13.59 10.31
C TRP A 91 -2.56 -14.29 11.64
N ALA A 92 -3.54 -13.77 12.37
CA ALA A 92 -3.91 -14.25 13.71
C ALA A 92 -5.33 -13.81 14.03
N ASP A 93 -5.90 -14.38 15.09
CA ASP A 93 -7.11 -13.84 15.70
C ASP A 93 -6.81 -12.46 16.29
N PHE A 94 -7.56 -11.45 15.86
CA PHE A 94 -7.26 -10.08 16.26
C PHE A 94 -7.55 -9.80 17.74
N ASP A 95 -8.57 -10.43 18.34
CA ASP A 95 -8.86 -10.23 19.76
C ASP A 95 -7.72 -10.74 20.64
N GLN A 96 -7.17 -11.90 20.27
CA GLN A 96 -6.02 -12.45 20.96
C GLN A 96 -4.79 -11.54 20.82
N LEU A 97 -4.52 -11.09 19.57
CA LEU A 97 -3.37 -10.23 19.30
C LEU A 97 -3.51 -8.87 20.00
N HIS A 98 -4.69 -8.27 19.93
CA HIS A 98 -4.98 -6.98 20.58
C HIS A 98 -4.90 -7.11 22.11
N GLY A 99 -5.39 -8.23 22.67
CA GLY A 99 -5.27 -8.50 24.10
C GLY A 99 -3.82 -8.70 24.57
N GLN A 100 -2.97 -9.23 23.69
CA GLN A 100 -1.53 -9.41 23.96
C GLN A 100 -0.77 -8.08 23.94
N TYR A 101 -1.20 -7.13 23.09
CA TYR A 101 -0.52 -5.86 22.88
C TYR A 101 -1.51 -4.67 23.07
N PRO A 102 -2.08 -4.51 24.25
CA PRO A 102 -3.12 -3.49 24.48
C PRO A 102 -2.62 -2.05 24.35
N GLU A 103 -1.31 -1.82 24.46
CA GLU A 103 -0.67 -0.50 24.35
C GLU A 103 -0.62 0.02 22.92
N VAL A 104 -0.78 -0.83 21.88
CA VAL A 104 -0.65 -0.42 20.49
C VAL A 104 -1.73 0.58 20.10
N ALA A 105 -2.99 0.33 20.47
CA ALA A 105 -4.10 1.23 20.09
C ALA A 105 -3.95 2.62 20.72
N PRO A 106 -3.69 2.77 22.04
CA PRO A 106 -3.40 4.09 22.64
C PRO A 106 -2.19 4.79 22.03
N TRP A 107 -1.13 4.03 21.72
CA TRP A 107 0.06 4.60 21.05
C TRP A 107 -0.31 5.18 19.69
N LEU A 108 -1.08 4.46 18.87
CA LEU A 108 -1.54 4.95 17.56
C LEU A 108 -2.38 6.23 17.70
N GLN A 109 -3.26 6.30 18.71
CA GLN A 109 -4.03 7.51 18.99
C GLN A 109 -3.11 8.69 19.30
N GLN A 110 -2.14 8.49 20.18
CA GLN A 110 -1.20 9.52 20.57
C GLN A 110 -0.38 10.02 19.37
N GLN A 111 0.16 9.10 18.57
CA GLN A 111 0.97 9.47 17.40
C GLN A 111 0.14 10.17 16.32
N SER A 112 -1.10 9.71 16.10
CA SER A 112 -2.01 10.37 15.17
C SER A 112 -2.34 11.80 15.61
N GLN A 113 -2.58 12.02 16.90
CA GLN A 113 -2.80 13.36 17.47
C GLN A 113 -1.57 14.25 17.34
N ALA A 114 -0.38 13.65 17.37
CA ALA A 114 0.88 14.37 17.16
C ALA A 114 1.16 14.66 15.67
N GLY A 115 0.29 14.17 14.77
CA GLY A 115 0.39 14.45 13.34
C GLY A 115 1.09 13.37 12.52
N ALA A 116 1.38 12.21 13.10
CA ALA A 116 1.97 11.10 12.36
C ALA A 116 0.99 10.54 11.32
N LEU A 117 1.49 10.25 10.12
CA LEU A 117 0.77 9.49 9.11
C LEU A 117 0.76 8.00 9.49
N ILE A 118 -0.31 7.31 9.15
CA ILE A 118 -0.44 5.87 9.41
C ILE A 118 -0.78 5.17 8.11
N GLY A 119 0.02 4.18 7.73
CA GLY A 119 -0.23 3.33 6.57
C GLY A 119 -0.47 1.89 7.00
N ALA A 120 -1.64 1.34 6.70
CA ALA A 120 -2.02 -0.01 7.10
C ALA A 120 -2.16 -0.92 5.88
N VAL A 121 -1.56 -2.11 5.95
CA VAL A 121 -1.57 -3.09 4.86
C VAL A 121 -2.47 -4.26 5.26
N ALA A 122 -3.51 -4.53 4.47
CA ALA A 122 -4.40 -5.68 4.64
C ALA A 122 -4.97 -5.73 6.07
N LEU A 123 -4.68 -6.79 6.85
CA LEU A 123 -5.17 -6.91 8.22
C LEU A 123 -4.55 -5.87 9.17
N GLY A 124 -3.45 -5.21 8.79
CA GLY A 124 -2.93 -4.07 9.55
C GLY A 124 -3.96 -2.98 9.81
N ALA A 125 -5.02 -2.88 8.95
CA ALA A 125 -6.12 -1.93 9.11
C ALA A 125 -6.97 -2.16 10.38
N PHE A 126 -6.88 -3.35 10.99
CA PHE A 126 -7.57 -3.62 12.25
C PHE A 126 -7.04 -2.75 13.40
N TRP A 127 -5.74 -2.46 13.41
CA TRP A 127 -5.12 -1.66 14.47
C TRP A 127 -5.65 -0.22 14.54
N PRO A 128 -5.65 0.57 13.43
CA PRO A 128 -6.21 1.93 13.52
C PRO A 128 -7.73 1.93 13.71
N ALA A 129 -8.45 0.88 13.28
CA ALA A 129 -9.88 0.74 13.59
C ALA A 129 -10.08 0.50 15.09
N ALA A 130 -9.30 -0.37 15.72
CA ALA A 130 -9.35 -0.62 17.17
C ALA A 130 -8.96 0.64 17.97
N ALA A 131 -8.10 1.48 17.41
CA ALA A 131 -7.74 2.77 18.00
C ALA A 131 -8.82 3.86 17.79
N GLY A 132 -9.95 3.55 17.11
CA GLY A 132 -11.00 4.52 16.82
C GLY A 132 -10.63 5.59 15.79
N LEU A 133 -9.49 5.43 15.11
CA LEU A 133 -8.99 6.44 14.17
C LEU A 133 -9.75 6.44 12.84
N LEU A 134 -10.56 5.41 12.61
CA LEU A 134 -11.32 5.22 11.38
C LEU A 134 -12.84 5.37 11.58
N ASP A 135 -13.31 5.73 12.77
CA ASP A 135 -14.74 5.89 13.07
C ASP A 135 -15.32 7.01 12.19
N GLY A 136 -16.40 6.69 11.47
CA GLY A 136 -17.07 7.60 10.54
C GLY A 136 -16.23 7.90 9.29
N ARG A 137 -15.22 7.09 8.99
CA ARG A 137 -14.30 7.32 7.86
C ARG A 137 -14.19 6.08 7.00
N GLU A 138 -13.78 6.28 5.75
CA GLU A 138 -13.57 5.19 4.80
C GLU A 138 -12.31 4.38 5.15
N ALA A 139 -12.44 3.05 5.10
CA ALA A 139 -11.29 2.16 5.22
C ALA A 139 -11.47 0.93 4.33
N THR A 140 -10.36 0.28 3.99
CA THR A 140 -10.38 -1.02 3.33
C THR A 140 -9.44 -1.98 4.07
N THR A 141 -9.67 -3.26 3.88
CA THR A 141 -8.85 -4.33 4.45
C THR A 141 -8.89 -5.55 3.51
N TYR A 142 -8.25 -6.64 3.90
CA TYR A 142 -8.19 -7.85 3.08
C TYR A 142 -9.59 -8.47 2.92
N TRP A 143 -9.96 -8.75 1.69
CA TRP A 143 -11.32 -9.15 1.29
C TRP A 143 -11.91 -10.31 2.11
N ARG A 144 -11.07 -11.30 2.50
CA ARG A 144 -11.53 -12.45 3.29
C ARG A 144 -12.04 -12.07 4.69
N PHE A 145 -11.65 -10.91 5.17
CA PHE A 145 -11.98 -10.44 6.52
C PHE A 145 -12.97 -9.27 6.52
N HIS A 146 -13.57 -8.94 5.36
CA HIS A 146 -14.54 -7.83 5.25
C HIS A 146 -15.71 -7.97 6.23
N ASP A 147 -16.30 -9.17 6.33
CA ASP A 147 -17.46 -9.38 7.21
C ASP A 147 -17.07 -9.33 8.69
N GLU A 148 -15.92 -9.88 9.04
CA GLU A 148 -15.37 -9.77 10.40
C GLU A 148 -15.06 -8.31 10.74
N TYR A 149 -14.38 -7.59 9.86
CA TYR A 149 -14.02 -6.19 10.04
C TYR A 149 -15.26 -5.32 10.27
N ARG A 150 -16.29 -5.47 9.43
CA ARG A 150 -17.56 -4.73 9.54
C ARG A 150 -18.28 -5.05 10.83
N ARG A 151 -18.31 -6.31 11.25
CA ARG A 151 -18.96 -6.74 12.50
C ARG A 151 -18.25 -6.15 13.74
N ARG A 152 -16.90 -6.12 13.67
CA ARG A 152 -16.06 -5.66 14.79
C ARG A 152 -16.01 -4.13 14.89
N PHE A 153 -15.97 -3.44 13.75
CA PHE A 153 -15.84 -1.99 13.68
C PHE A 153 -17.01 -1.39 12.89
N PRO A 154 -18.24 -1.44 13.46
CA PRO A 154 -19.43 -0.99 12.72
C PRO A 154 -19.46 0.53 12.45
N ALA A 155 -18.65 1.32 13.15
CA ALA A 155 -18.54 2.76 12.91
C ALA A 155 -17.65 3.09 11.69
N VAL A 156 -16.87 2.13 11.17
CA VAL A 156 -15.99 2.35 10.03
C VAL A 156 -16.74 2.14 8.72
N GLU A 157 -16.55 3.03 7.75
CA GLU A 157 -17.17 2.93 6.42
C GLU A 157 -16.33 2.00 5.52
N LEU A 158 -16.55 0.69 5.64
CA LEU A 158 -15.77 -0.31 4.89
C LEU A 158 -16.03 -0.23 3.39
N GLN A 159 -14.98 0.02 2.61
CA GLN A 159 -14.98 0.11 1.15
C GLN A 159 -14.47 -1.21 0.56
N ARG A 160 -15.40 -2.07 0.14
CA ARG A 160 -15.08 -3.43 -0.32
C ARG A 160 -14.37 -3.46 -1.67
N ASP A 161 -14.64 -2.48 -2.52
CA ASP A 161 -14.18 -2.44 -3.90
C ASP A 161 -12.98 -1.51 -4.10
N LYS A 162 -12.54 -0.80 -3.05
CA LYS A 162 -11.38 0.08 -3.13
C LYS A 162 -10.10 -0.67 -2.75
N HIS A 163 -9.07 -0.51 -3.57
CA HIS A 163 -7.74 -1.07 -3.28
C HIS A 163 -6.95 -0.21 -2.30
N LEU A 164 -7.31 1.07 -2.19
CA LEU A 164 -6.69 2.04 -1.30
C LEU A 164 -7.76 3.01 -0.79
N THR A 165 -7.71 3.34 0.48
CA THR A 165 -8.52 4.41 1.10
C THR A 165 -7.62 5.38 1.84
N ASP A 166 -8.07 6.63 1.95
CA ASP A 166 -7.38 7.71 2.66
C ASP A 166 -8.38 8.43 3.57
N ALA A 167 -8.22 8.25 4.86
CA ALA A 167 -9.06 8.86 5.89
C ALA A 167 -8.40 10.10 6.53
N GLY A 168 -7.65 10.89 5.72
CA GLY A 168 -7.06 12.14 6.18
C GLY A 168 -5.90 11.97 7.15
N GLY A 169 -5.02 11.01 6.88
CA GLY A 169 -3.86 10.73 7.72
C GLY A 169 -3.70 9.25 8.05
N VAL A 170 -4.79 8.48 7.93
CA VAL A 170 -4.76 7.01 8.01
C VAL A 170 -5.11 6.46 6.62
N LEU A 171 -4.17 5.76 6.02
CA LEU A 171 -4.32 5.17 4.70
C LEU A 171 -4.32 3.65 4.81
N CYS A 172 -5.26 2.98 4.13
CA CYS A 172 -5.37 1.52 4.18
C CYS A 172 -5.28 0.93 2.78
N ALA A 173 -4.45 -0.10 2.62
CA ALA A 173 -4.35 -0.90 1.40
C ALA A 173 -5.08 -2.23 1.60
N ALA A 174 -5.90 -2.63 0.61
CA ALA A 174 -6.73 -3.83 0.69
C ALA A 174 -5.91 -5.14 0.73
N GLY A 175 -4.67 -5.11 0.27
CA GLY A 175 -3.84 -6.31 0.23
C GLY A 175 -2.38 -6.02 -0.03
N ILE A 176 -1.58 -7.07 -0.09
CA ILE A 176 -0.12 -6.98 -0.27
C ILE A 176 0.23 -6.32 -1.61
N SER A 177 -0.55 -6.62 -2.67
CA SER A 177 -0.29 -6.03 -3.99
C SER A 177 -0.55 -4.52 -4.02
N SER A 178 -1.58 -4.04 -3.32
CA SER A 178 -1.89 -2.60 -3.23
C SER A 178 -1.02 -1.86 -2.22
N ALA A 179 -0.22 -2.56 -1.42
CA ALA A 179 0.72 -1.94 -0.48
C ALA A 179 1.75 -1.05 -1.21
N ARG A 180 2.12 -1.44 -2.44
CA ARG A 180 3.07 -0.64 -3.24
C ARG A 180 2.55 0.77 -3.51
N ASP A 181 1.28 0.86 -3.93
CA ASP A 181 0.63 2.15 -4.19
C ASP A 181 0.52 2.97 -2.90
N LEU A 182 0.18 2.30 -1.80
CA LEU A 182 0.17 2.91 -0.46
C LEU A 182 1.53 3.52 -0.12
N PHE A 183 2.62 2.76 -0.30
CA PHE A 183 3.96 3.22 0.08
C PHE A 183 4.44 4.39 -0.79
N VAL A 184 4.16 4.36 -2.10
CA VAL A 184 4.48 5.48 -3.00
C VAL A 184 3.74 6.75 -2.56
N HIS A 185 2.46 6.62 -2.25
CA HIS A 185 1.62 7.75 -1.82
C HIS A 185 2.10 8.31 -0.47
N LEU A 186 2.46 7.44 0.47
CA LEU A 186 3.00 7.86 1.76
C LEU A 186 4.39 8.51 1.62
N ALA A 187 5.24 7.98 0.72
CA ALA A 187 6.54 8.56 0.44
C ALA A 187 6.40 9.97 -0.16
N GLU A 188 5.37 10.20 -0.99
CA GLU A 188 5.08 11.54 -1.53
C GLU A 188 4.74 12.53 -0.43
N ARG A 189 3.97 12.10 0.57
CA ARG A 189 3.59 12.95 1.71
C ARG A 189 4.77 13.19 2.68
N LEU A 190 5.58 12.16 2.88
CA LEU A 190 6.71 12.22 3.83
C LEU A 190 7.90 12.99 3.26
N CYS A 191 8.21 12.81 1.97
CA CYS A 191 9.43 13.31 1.34
C CYS A 191 9.12 14.46 0.37
N SER A 192 9.23 14.16 -0.92
CA SER A 192 8.94 15.11 -1.98
C SER A 192 8.37 14.35 -3.19
N PRO A 193 7.65 15.04 -4.07
CA PRO A 193 7.17 14.41 -5.30
C PRO A 193 8.28 13.82 -6.16
N GLU A 194 9.48 14.37 -6.10
CA GLU A 194 10.63 13.87 -6.87
C GLU A 194 11.13 12.54 -6.29
N VAL A 195 11.26 12.43 -4.97
CA VAL A 195 11.64 11.18 -4.29
C VAL A 195 10.59 10.10 -4.59
N SER A 196 9.30 10.45 -4.50
CA SER A 196 8.20 9.51 -4.77
C SER A 196 8.22 9.02 -6.22
N ARG A 197 8.44 9.90 -7.20
CA ARG A 197 8.56 9.51 -8.62
C ARG A 197 9.76 8.60 -8.88
N THR A 198 10.90 8.91 -8.25
CA THR A 198 12.11 8.08 -8.36
C THR A 198 11.86 6.71 -7.74
N LEU A 199 11.26 6.68 -6.56
CA LEU A 199 10.89 5.44 -5.86
C LEU A 199 9.95 4.58 -6.69
N ALA A 200 8.90 5.19 -7.28
CA ALA A 200 7.94 4.47 -8.13
C ALA A 200 8.64 3.83 -9.33
N ARG A 201 9.57 4.56 -9.95
CA ARG A 201 10.32 4.07 -11.11
C ARG A 201 11.30 2.96 -10.71
N ASP A 202 12.08 3.18 -9.66
CA ASP A 202 13.18 2.28 -9.29
C ASP A 202 12.66 1.00 -8.61
N ALA A 203 11.68 1.14 -7.71
CA ALA A 203 11.18 0.01 -6.92
C ALA A 203 10.13 -0.82 -7.66
N PHE A 204 9.38 -0.22 -8.60
CA PHE A 204 8.18 -0.88 -9.14
C PHE A 204 8.17 -1.03 -10.66
N TYR A 205 8.82 -0.14 -11.41
CA TYR A 205 8.82 -0.22 -12.87
C TYR A 205 9.80 -1.27 -13.43
N GLU A 206 10.92 -1.52 -12.77
CA GLU A 206 11.87 -2.52 -13.24
C GLU A 206 11.35 -3.95 -13.12
N VAL A 207 10.49 -4.22 -12.16
CA VAL A 207 9.87 -5.55 -11.98
C VAL A 207 8.98 -5.91 -13.19
N GLN A 208 8.38 -4.90 -13.84
CA GLN A 208 7.50 -5.16 -14.99
C GLN A 208 8.26 -5.44 -16.30
N ARG A 209 9.52 -4.99 -16.42
CA ARG A 209 10.29 -5.16 -17.67
C ARG A 209 10.77 -6.59 -17.93
N ASN A 210 10.83 -7.42 -16.91
CA ASN A 210 11.41 -8.76 -17.01
C ASN A 210 10.38 -9.91 -16.97
N TYR A 211 9.09 -9.59 -16.95
CA TYR A 211 8.05 -10.63 -16.94
C TYR A 211 7.47 -10.82 -18.32
N THR A 212 7.52 -12.05 -18.82
CA THR A 212 6.81 -12.47 -20.03
C THR A 212 5.29 -12.27 -19.81
N PRO A 213 4.59 -11.67 -20.79
CA PRO A 213 3.15 -11.44 -20.64
C PRO A 213 2.34 -12.73 -20.56
N GLY A 214 2.25 -13.36 -19.47
CA GLY A 214 1.50 -14.61 -19.27
C GLY A 214 1.37 -14.98 -17.81
N VAL A 215 2.07 -14.27 -16.94
CA VAL A 215 2.13 -14.62 -15.52
C VAL A 215 1.48 -13.57 -14.60
N ILE A 216 1.13 -12.40 -15.17
CA ILE A 216 0.51 -11.34 -14.36
C ILE A 216 -1.00 -11.30 -14.68
N GLY A 217 -1.81 -11.56 -13.70
CA GLY A 217 -3.26 -11.46 -13.81
C GLY A 217 -3.72 -10.03 -14.14
N PHE A 218 -4.98 -9.89 -14.43
CA PHE A 218 -5.70 -8.76 -15.03
C PHE A 218 -5.30 -7.33 -14.60
N GLY A 219 -4.62 -7.14 -13.47
CA GLY A 219 -4.35 -5.80 -12.94
C GLY A 219 -3.34 -4.97 -13.75
N GLY A 220 -2.33 -5.60 -14.35
CA GLY A 220 -1.26 -4.90 -15.08
C GLY A 220 -1.70 -4.23 -16.37
N GLN A 221 -2.73 -4.78 -17.01
CA GLN A 221 -3.22 -4.31 -18.30
C GLN A 221 -4.08 -3.04 -18.19
N LYS A 222 -4.40 -2.59 -16.99
CA LYS A 222 -5.13 -1.34 -16.74
C LYS A 222 -4.22 -0.20 -16.27
N MET A 223 -2.92 -0.42 -16.22
CA MET A 223 -1.95 0.61 -15.78
C MET A 223 -1.52 1.51 -16.93
N HIS A 224 -2.50 2.05 -17.67
CA HIS A 224 -2.25 3.01 -18.75
C HIS A 224 -3.21 4.20 -18.63
N HIS A 225 -2.90 5.28 -19.34
CA HIS A 225 -3.67 6.53 -19.25
C HIS A 225 -4.66 6.72 -20.40
N ASP A 226 -4.93 5.68 -21.20
CA ASP A 226 -5.90 5.74 -22.29
C ASP A 226 -7.30 5.49 -21.73
N LEU A 227 -7.99 6.59 -21.31
CA LEU A 227 -9.31 6.52 -20.68
C LEU A 227 -10.35 5.78 -21.52
N PRO A 228 -10.48 6.02 -22.85
CA PRO A 228 -11.39 5.24 -23.67
C PRO A 228 -11.10 3.74 -23.67
N ILE A 229 -9.84 3.33 -23.68
CA ILE A 229 -9.48 1.90 -23.62
C ILE A 229 -9.80 1.32 -22.24
N LEU A 230 -9.58 2.07 -21.15
CA LEU A 230 -9.98 1.62 -19.81
C LEU A 230 -11.50 1.37 -19.72
N GLN A 231 -12.33 2.25 -20.31
CA GLN A 231 -13.78 2.08 -20.36
C GLN A 231 -14.16 0.82 -21.17
N ILE A 232 -13.48 0.60 -22.29
CA ILE A 232 -13.69 -0.60 -23.12
C ILE A 232 -13.30 -1.86 -22.34
N GLN A 233 -12.17 -1.86 -21.66
CA GLN A 233 -11.75 -3.02 -20.84
C GLN A 233 -12.83 -3.36 -19.78
N GLN A 234 -13.31 -2.34 -19.07
CA GLN A 234 -14.35 -2.50 -18.07
C GLN A 234 -15.65 -3.07 -18.71
N TRP A 235 -16.04 -2.57 -19.87
CA TRP A 235 -17.21 -3.06 -20.59
C TRP A 235 -17.02 -4.53 -21.00
N LEU A 236 -15.86 -4.87 -21.56
CA LEU A 236 -15.53 -6.25 -21.99
C LEU A 236 -15.60 -7.23 -20.81
N GLU A 237 -15.10 -6.84 -19.65
CA GLU A 237 -15.12 -7.68 -18.43
C GLU A 237 -16.53 -7.91 -17.89
N GLN A 238 -17.43 -6.95 -18.10
CA GLN A 238 -18.83 -7.09 -17.67
C GLN A 238 -19.66 -7.91 -18.64
N HIS A 239 -19.25 -8.00 -19.92
CA HIS A 239 -20.03 -8.59 -21.00
C HIS A 239 -19.33 -9.77 -21.70
N PHE A 240 -18.28 -10.33 -21.08
CA PHE A 240 -17.45 -11.37 -21.71
C PHE A 240 -18.24 -12.62 -22.11
N ALA A 241 -19.34 -12.92 -21.44
CA ALA A 241 -20.20 -14.07 -21.72
C ALA A 241 -21.27 -13.80 -22.81
N GLU A 242 -21.37 -12.55 -23.27
CA GLU A 242 -22.35 -12.15 -24.27
C GLU A 242 -21.77 -12.21 -25.69
N LYS A 243 -22.65 -12.34 -26.68
CA LYS A 243 -22.23 -12.25 -28.09
C LYS A 243 -22.23 -10.79 -28.54
N PHE A 244 -21.09 -10.29 -28.96
CA PHE A 244 -20.95 -8.93 -29.49
C PHE A 244 -19.86 -8.91 -30.57
N ARG A 245 -19.82 -7.81 -31.32
CA ARG A 245 -18.76 -7.57 -32.33
C ARG A 245 -17.88 -6.42 -31.88
N PHE A 246 -16.57 -6.55 -32.07
CA PHE A 246 -15.63 -5.49 -31.71
C PHE A 246 -15.88 -4.19 -32.46
N GLU A 247 -16.46 -4.28 -33.69
CA GLU A 247 -16.86 -3.10 -34.47
C GLU A 247 -17.90 -2.26 -33.70
N ASP A 248 -18.87 -2.93 -33.07
CA ASP A 248 -19.94 -2.27 -32.30
C ASP A 248 -19.36 -1.60 -31.05
N VAL A 249 -18.45 -2.32 -30.36
CA VAL A 249 -17.78 -1.78 -29.17
C VAL A 249 -16.96 -0.53 -29.54
N ALA A 250 -16.16 -0.62 -30.61
CA ALA A 250 -15.36 0.51 -31.08
C ALA A 250 -16.24 1.73 -31.43
N SER A 251 -17.34 1.48 -32.14
CA SER A 251 -18.29 2.51 -32.58
C SER A 251 -18.94 3.22 -31.39
N ARG A 252 -19.34 2.49 -30.35
CA ARG A 252 -19.92 3.06 -29.11
C ARG A 252 -18.97 4.02 -28.40
N HIS A 253 -17.66 3.84 -28.59
CA HIS A 253 -16.62 4.68 -27.98
C HIS A 253 -16.02 5.67 -29.00
N GLY A 254 -16.72 5.91 -30.14
CA GLY A 254 -16.32 6.91 -31.12
C GLY A 254 -15.06 6.57 -31.91
N MET A 255 -14.76 5.28 -32.09
CA MET A 255 -13.52 4.82 -32.75
C MET A 255 -13.83 3.94 -33.94
N SER A 256 -13.01 4.05 -35.02
CA SER A 256 -12.97 3.01 -36.04
C SER A 256 -12.35 1.73 -35.47
N ILE A 257 -12.71 0.57 -36.01
CA ILE A 257 -12.17 -0.72 -35.57
C ILE A 257 -10.62 -0.74 -35.65
N ARG A 258 -10.05 -0.15 -36.70
CA ARG A 258 -8.60 -0.09 -36.89
C ARG A 258 -7.93 0.72 -35.77
N ASN A 259 -8.52 1.88 -35.42
CA ASN A 259 -8.01 2.73 -34.32
C ASN A 259 -8.14 2.04 -32.97
N PHE A 260 -9.28 1.39 -32.73
CA PHE A 260 -9.51 0.62 -31.51
C PHE A 260 -8.47 -0.51 -31.34
N MET A 261 -8.27 -1.34 -32.37
CA MET A 261 -7.30 -2.45 -32.30
C MET A 261 -5.89 -1.95 -32.00
N ARG A 262 -5.45 -0.86 -32.69
CA ARG A 262 -4.13 -0.25 -32.48
C ARG A 262 -3.99 0.30 -31.07
N ARG A 263 -4.96 1.13 -30.60
CA ARG A 263 -4.93 1.75 -29.28
C ARG A 263 -4.99 0.71 -28.15
N PHE A 264 -5.86 -0.30 -28.33
CA PHE A 264 -5.98 -1.37 -27.33
C PHE A 264 -4.64 -2.11 -27.20
N HIS A 265 -4.03 -2.47 -28.31
CA HIS A 265 -2.71 -3.13 -28.28
C HIS A 265 -1.63 -2.22 -27.68
N GLN A 266 -1.60 -0.94 -28.01
CA GLN A 266 -0.64 0.01 -27.44
C GLN A 266 -0.83 0.17 -25.92
N ALA A 267 -2.06 0.18 -25.45
CA ALA A 267 -2.39 0.39 -24.03
C ALA A 267 -2.17 -0.88 -23.20
N THR A 268 -2.57 -2.05 -23.72
CA THR A 268 -2.63 -3.29 -22.95
C THR A 268 -1.51 -4.29 -23.28
N GLY A 269 -0.81 -4.08 -24.40
CA GLY A 269 0.20 -5.00 -24.91
C GLY A 269 -0.36 -6.18 -25.69
N GLU A 270 -1.69 -6.32 -25.84
CA GLU A 270 -2.29 -7.47 -26.50
C GLU A 270 -3.54 -7.10 -27.31
N GLN A 271 -4.03 -8.05 -28.12
CA GLN A 271 -5.22 -7.87 -28.92
C GLN A 271 -6.49 -8.07 -28.05
N PRO A 272 -7.61 -7.36 -28.35
CA PRO A 272 -8.83 -7.46 -27.55
C PRO A 272 -9.37 -8.90 -27.42
N LEU A 273 -9.23 -9.73 -28.46
CA LEU A 273 -9.69 -11.11 -28.39
C LEU A 273 -8.89 -11.94 -27.36
N HIS A 274 -7.56 -11.77 -27.34
CA HIS A 274 -6.72 -12.45 -26.36
C HIS A 274 -7.03 -11.98 -24.94
N TYR A 275 -7.30 -10.68 -24.78
CA TYR A 275 -7.72 -10.11 -23.49
C TYR A 275 -8.99 -10.81 -22.98
N LEU A 276 -10.00 -10.96 -23.86
CA LEU A 276 -11.26 -11.64 -23.53
C LEU A 276 -11.10 -13.12 -23.17
N GLN A 277 -10.18 -13.82 -23.82
CA GLN A 277 -9.95 -15.24 -23.57
C GLN A 277 -9.35 -15.52 -22.18
N ARG A 278 -8.89 -14.54 -21.50
CA ARG A 278 -8.42 -14.64 -20.13
C ARG A 278 -9.47 -14.34 -19.06
N UNK A 279 -10.38 -13.57 -19.55
CA UNK A 279 -11.39 -13.23 -18.83
C UNK A 279 -12.28 -14.17 -18.57
#